data_6a3ee1c2d43ad407300dc26b73a3750b
#
_entry.id   6a3ee1c2d43ad407300dc26b73a3750b
#
_cell.length_a   1.000
_cell.length_b   1.000
_cell.length_c   1.000
_cell.angle_alpha   90.00
_cell.angle_beta   90.00
_cell.angle_gamma   90.00
#
_symmetry.space_group_name_H-M   'P 1'
#
loop_
_entity.id
_entity.type
_entity.pdbx_description
1 polymer ?
#
loop_
_entity_poly.entity_id
_entity_poly.type
_entity_poly.pdbx_seq_one_letter_code
_entity_poly.pdbx_strand_id
1 'polypeptide(L)'
;VHLSNSKKLIKEIIDNFNMPVLSSWNASDIISTNHNRYIGRFGLFGDRSSNFTIQNSDLVLVLGCRLSQPQTGYNLSLFSPDAKYIYVDIDVAEISKFKGKNITKIISDLRLFLEQFIKFIKRFKLKNSYKKLHKDWLSHSIKLKNKYPVVLKRYKYQKKINSFYFI
;
A
#
# COMPACT_ATOMS: atom_id res chain seq x y z
N VAL A 1 -1.50 11.85 -2.33
CA VAL A 1 -0.55 11.78 -3.46
C VAL A 1 -0.95 12.75 -4.57
N HIS A 2 -2.20 12.74 -5.04
CA HIS A 2 -2.66 13.65 -6.10
C HIS A 2 -2.58 15.10 -5.65
N LEU A 3 -3.18 15.45 -4.52
CA LEU A 3 -3.19 16.82 -3.99
C LEU A 3 -1.78 17.39 -3.77
N SER A 4 -0.82 16.56 -3.39
CA SER A 4 0.57 16.97 -3.20
C SER A 4 1.42 16.89 -4.48
N ASN A 5 0.83 16.52 -5.62
CA ASN A 5 1.53 16.31 -6.90
C ASN A 5 2.78 15.41 -6.78
N SER A 6 2.68 14.30 -6.03
CA SER A 6 3.81 13.47 -5.62
C SER A 6 3.93 12.14 -6.39
N LYS A 7 3.18 11.95 -7.47
CA LYS A 7 3.13 10.68 -8.22
C LYS A 7 4.51 10.20 -8.69
N LYS A 8 5.34 11.12 -9.21
CA LYS A 8 6.71 10.80 -9.66
C LYS A 8 7.62 10.38 -8.50
N LEU A 9 7.52 11.08 -7.36
CA LEU A 9 8.33 10.78 -6.17
C LEU A 9 7.95 9.42 -5.56
N ILE A 10 6.65 9.11 -5.47
CA ILE A 10 6.16 7.80 -5.04
C ILE A 10 6.71 6.69 -5.95
N LYS A 11 6.66 6.89 -7.27
CA LYS A 11 7.20 5.92 -8.22
C LYS A 11 8.70 5.69 -7.99
N GLU A 12 9.48 6.75 -7.79
CA GLU A 12 10.91 6.63 -7.48
C GLU A 12 11.16 5.80 -6.21
N ILE A 13 10.35 5.98 -5.17
CA ILE A 13 10.45 5.16 -3.95
C ILE A 13 10.08 3.71 -4.23
N ILE A 14 8.96 3.46 -4.90
CA ILE A 14 8.53 2.11 -5.26
C ILE A 14 9.63 1.38 -6.03
N ASP A 15 10.27 2.05 -6.98
CA ASP A 15 11.33 1.46 -7.80
C ASP A 15 12.64 1.16 -7.04
N ASN A 16 12.83 1.81 -5.89
CA ASN A 16 14.02 1.61 -5.06
C ASN A 16 13.88 0.52 -3.98
N PHE A 17 12.64 0.16 -3.58
CA PHE A 17 12.39 -0.82 -2.52
C PHE A 17 11.63 -2.03 -3.04
N ASN A 18 12.02 -3.23 -2.63
CA ASN A 18 11.30 -4.47 -2.94
C ASN A 18 10.17 -4.72 -1.93
N MET A 19 9.29 -3.74 -1.77
CA MET A 19 8.13 -3.84 -0.89
C MET A 19 6.85 -4.05 -1.68
N PRO A 20 5.88 -4.82 -1.15
CA PRO A 20 4.53 -4.84 -1.69
C PRO A 20 3.92 -3.45 -1.64
N VAL A 21 3.23 -3.07 -2.70
CA VAL A 21 2.53 -1.79 -2.80
C VAL A 21 1.03 -2.04 -2.86
N LEU A 22 0.31 -1.38 -1.99
CA LEU A 22 -1.13 -1.41 -1.92
C LEU A 22 -1.68 0.00 -2.14
N SER A 23 -2.85 0.12 -2.73
CA SER A 23 -3.50 1.41 -2.89
C SER A 23 -4.88 1.44 -2.23
N SER A 24 -5.32 2.64 -1.85
CA SER A 24 -6.72 2.91 -1.60
C SER A 24 -7.47 3.05 -2.94
N TRP A 25 -8.80 3.07 -2.92
CA TRP A 25 -9.59 3.26 -4.14
C TRP A 25 -9.27 4.56 -4.88
N ASN A 26 -9.14 5.65 -4.13
CA ASN A 26 -8.84 6.97 -4.70
C ASN A 26 -7.39 7.12 -5.21
N ALA A 27 -6.59 6.07 -5.09
CA ALA A 27 -5.19 6.01 -5.48
C ALA A 27 -4.90 4.89 -6.50
N SER A 28 -5.93 4.40 -7.19
CA SER A 28 -5.83 3.26 -8.12
C SER A 28 -4.98 3.56 -9.36
N ASP A 29 -4.82 4.82 -9.73
CA ASP A 29 -4.05 5.28 -10.89
C ASP A 29 -2.59 5.68 -10.57
N ILE A 30 -2.18 5.60 -9.30
CA ILE A 30 -0.81 5.97 -8.87
C ILE A 30 0.22 5.00 -9.44
N ILE A 31 -0.14 3.73 -9.53
CA ILE A 31 0.71 2.65 -10.00
C ILE A 31 -0.08 1.73 -10.94
N SER A 32 0.57 1.27 -12.01
CA SER A 32 -0.07 0.33 -12.94
C SER A 32 -0.42 -0.99 -12.24
N THR A 33 -1.58 -1.55 -12.57
CA THR A 33 -2.04 -2.86 -12.08
C THR A 33 -1.05 -3.98 -12.43
N ASN A 34 -0.33 -3.83 -13.55
CA ASN A 34 0.67 -4.80 -14.01
C ASN A 34 2.07 -4.57 -13.40
N HIS A 35 2.23 -3.57 -12.55
CA HIS A 35 3.53 -3.34 -11.91
C HIS A 35 3.89 -4.50 -10.98
N ASN A 36 5.13 -4.96 -11.04
CA ASN A 36 5.60 -6.17 -10.35
C ASN A 36 5.61 -6.08 -8.82
N ARG A 37 5.43 -4.89 -8.23
CA ARG A 37 5.30 -4.68 -6.78
C ARG A 37 3.88 -4.37 -6.35
N TYR A 38 2.97 -4.15 -7.30
CA TYR A 38 1.58 -3.83 -6.98
C TYR A 38 0.78 -5.09 -6.69
N ILE A 39 0.26 -5.19 -5.48
CA ILE A 39 -0.55 -6.33 -5.05
C ILE A 39 -2.03 -6.08 -5.32
N GLY A 40 -2.52 -4.87 -5.06
CA GLY A 40 -3.90 -4.48 -5.31
C GLY A 40 -4.41 -3.42 -4.34
N ARG A 41 -5.72 -3.31 -4.24
CA ARG A 41 -6.42 -2.40 -3.34
C ARG A 41 -6.79 -3.12 -2.06
N PHE A 42 -6.63 -2.46 -0.92
CA PHE A 42 -7.00 -3.02 0.38
C PHE A 42 -8.29 -2.40 0.92
N GLY A 43 -8.91 -3.06 1.88
CA GLY A 43 -10.13 -2.63 2.55
C GLY A 43 -11.31 -3.58 2.34
N LEU A 44 -12.50 -3.17 2.78
CA LEU A 44 -13.72 -3.99 2.77
C LEU A 44 -14.08 -4.51 1.37
N PHE A 45 -13.93 -3.65 0.36
CA PHE A 45 -14.15 -4.02 -1.04
C PHE A 45 -12.82 -4.16 -1.82
N GLY A 46 -11.76 -4.39 -1.09
CA GLY A 46 -10.42 -4.56 -1.67
C GLY A 46 -10.14 -5.98 -2.14
N ASP A 47 -8.97 -6.14 -2.74
CA ASP A 47 -8.51 -7.43 -3.24
C ASP A 47 -8.10 -8.32 -2.08
N ARG A 48 -8.50 -9.59 -2.11
CA ARG A 48 -8.22 -10.56 -1.04
C ARG A 48 -6.72 -10.69 -0.76
N SER A 49 -5.90 -10.70 -1.80
CA SER A 49 -4.44 -10.73 -1.69
C SER A 49 -3.86 -9.51 -0.96
N SER A 50 -4.42 -8.32 -1.22
CA SER A 50 -3.99 -7.08 -0.57
C SER A 50 -4.36 -7.07 0.91
N ASN A 51 -5.56 -7.56 1.25
CA ASN A 51 -5.99 -7.67 2.64
C ASN A 51 -5.10 -8.65 3.41
N PHE A 52 -4.76 -9.81 2.84
CA PHE A 52 -3.80 -10.73 3.46
C PHE A 52 -2.41 -10.10 3.60
N THR A 53 -1.95 -9.38 2.59
CA THR A 53 -0.64 -8.72 2.63
C THR A 53 -0.59 -7.69 3.75
N ILE A 54 -1.55 -6.76 3.84
CA ILE A 54 -1.50 -5.71 4.86
C ILE A 54 -1.69 -6.26 6.26
N GLN A 55 -2.56 -7.27 6.45
CA GLN A 55 -2.84 -7.85 7.76
C GLN A 55 -1.65 -8.60 8.36
N ASN A 56 -0.77 -9.13 7.54
CA ASN A 56 0.41 -9.88 7.98
C ASN A 56 1.72 -9.10 7.85
N SER A 57 1.63 -7.78 7.63
CA SER A 57 2.82 -6.92 7.58
C SER A 57 3.34 -6.60 8.98
N ASP A 58 4.65 -6.60 9.14
CA ASP A 58 5.37 -6.15 10.34
C ASP A 58 5.62 -4.63 10.35
N LEU A 59 5.65 -4.02 9.16
CA LEU A 59 5.80 -2.59 8.96
C LEU A 59 4.84 -2.10 7.87
N VAL A 60 4.09 -1.03 8.18
CA VAL A 60 3.21 -0.35 7.23
C VAL A 60 3.62 1.11 7.08
N LEU A 61 4.04 1.49 5.89
CA LEU A 61 4.31 2.88 5.54
C LEU A 61 3.06 3.49 4.89
N VAL A 62 2.42 4.39 5.61
CA VAL A 62 1.19 5.09 5.16
C VAL A 62 1.55 6.46 4.62
N LEU A 63 1.25 6.70 3.36
CA LEU A 63 1.64 7.90 2.62
C LEU A 63 0.42 8.66 2.12
N GLY A 64 -0.04 9.68 2.86
CA GLY A 64 -1.17 10.53 2.50
C GLY A 64 -2.46 9.73 2.28
N CYS A 65 -2.73 8.77 3.14
CA CYS A 65 -3.90 7.90 3.09
C CYS A 65 -4.64 7.97 4.43
N ARG A 66 -5.89 8.41 4.42
CA ARG A 66 -6.71 8.62 5.62
C ARG A 66 -6.95 7.35 6.44
N LEU A 67 -6.72 6.17 5.88
CA LEU A 67 -7.06 4.90 6.51
C LEU A 67 -8.47 4.94 7.11
N SER A 68 -9.44 5.29 6.27
CA SER A 68 -10.84 5.41 6.67
C SER A 68 -11.45 4.06 7.02
N GLN A 69 -12.58 4.07 7.71
CA GLN A 69 -13.27 2.86 8.18
C GLN A 69 -13.50 1.77 7.10
N PRO A 70 -13.85 2.09 5.83
CA PRO A 70 -13.92 1.07 4.78
C PRO A 70 -12.58 0.41 4.43
N GLN A 71 -11.47 1.00 4.84
CA GLN A 71 -10.12 0.46 4.62
C GLN A 71 -9.64 -0.39 5.81
N THR A 72 -9.94 0.04 7.03
CA THR A 72 -9.40 -0.55 8.26
C THR A 72 -10.40 -1.42 9.02
N GLY A 73 -11.69 -1.32 8.69
CA GLY A 73 -12.77 -1.89 9.49
C GLY A 73 -13.15 -1.02 10.68
N TYR A 74 -14.15 -1.45 11.44
CA TYR A 74 -14.66 -0.74 12.61
C TYR A 74 -13.71 -0.76 13.81
N ASN A 75 -12.98 -1.83 13.98
CA ASN A 75 -12.03 -1.99 15.07
C ASN A 75 -10.58 -1.87 14.57
N LEU A 76 -10.00 -0.69 14.80
CA LEU A 76 -8.63 -0.39 14.39
C LEU A 76 -7.59 -1.30 15.04
N SER A 77 -7.88 -1.89 16.21
CA SER A 77 -6.92 -2.80 16.87
C SER A 77 -6.70 -4.09 16.08
N LEU A 78 -7.70 -4.49 15.27
CA LEU A 78 -7.62 -5.69 14.43
C LEU A 78 -6.96 -5.44 13.07
N PHE A 79 -6.76 -4.18 12.70
CA PHE A 79 -6.13 -3.84 11.42
C PHE A 79 -4.61 -3.94 11.54
N SER A 80 -3.99 -4.92 10.88
CA SER A 80 -2.55 -5.20 10.96
C SER A 80 -2.04 -5.15 12.42
N PRO A 81 -2.49 -6.02 13.31
CA PRO A 81 -2.30 -5.87 14.76
C PRO A 81 -0.83 -5.84 15.17
N ASP A 82 0.02 -6.59 14.47
CA ASP A 82 1.45 -6.74 14.77
C ASP A 82 2.33 -5.71 14.07
N ALA A 83 1.76 -4.88 13.19
CA ALA A 83 2.53 -3.93 12.41
C ALA A 83 3.00 -2.71 13.23
N LYS A 84 4.22 -2.29 12.96
CA LYS A 84 4.67 -0.91 13.21
C LYS A 84 4.19 -0.02 12.08
N TYR A 85 3.81 1.21 12.41
CA TYR A 85 3.34 2.16 11.40
C TYR A 85 4.27 3.37 11.32
N ILE A 86 4.58 3.78 10.11
CA ILE A 86 5.09 5.11 9.80
C ILE A 86 3.98 5.81 9.03
N TYR A 87 3.32 6.77 9.67
CA TYR A 87 2.15 7.44 9.11
C TYR A 87 2.49 8.89 8.77
N VAL A 88 2.49 9.21 7.49
CA VAL A 88 2.77 10.53 6.95
C VAL A 88 1.48 11.13 6.41
N ASP A 89 1.03 12.20 7.02
CA ASP A 89 -0.11 12.98 6.56
C ASP A 89 0.06 14.45 6.99
N ILE A 90 -0.61 15.35 6.29
CA ILE A 90 -0.66 16.77 6.65
C ILE A 90 -1.72 17.03 7.71
N ASP A 91 -2.75 16.18 7.79
CA ASP A 91 -3.87 16.35 8.69
C ASP A 91 -3.62 15.67 10.05
N VAL A 92 -3.40 16.50 11.05
CA VAL A 92 -3.19 16.07 12.45
C VAL A 92 -4.37 15.26 12.97
N ALA A 93 -5.61 15.62 12.60
CA ALA A 93 -6.81 14.94 13.07
C ALA A 93 -6.87 13.50 12.53
N GLU A 94 -6.48 13.29 11.27
CA GLU A 94 -6.42 11.96 10.67
C GLU A 94 -5.40 11.05 11.37
N ILE A 95 -4.19 11.57 11.61
CA ILE A 95 -3.14 10.81 12.32
C ILE A 95 -3.54 10.51 13.78
N SER A 96 -4.26 11.42 14.42
CA SER A 96 -4.64 11.30 15.84
C SER A 96 -5.67 10.20 16.11
N LYS A 97 -6.40 9.73 15.10
CA LYS A 97 -7.35 8.61 15.22
C LYS A 97 -6.68 7.30 15.66
N PHE A 98 -5.41 7.12 15.31
CA PHE A 98 -4.66 5.91 15.62
C PHE A 98 -4.03 6.02 17.01
N LYS A 99 -4.80 5.61 18.04
CA LYS A 99 -4.36 5.53 19.43
C LYS A 99 -3.91 4.10 19.76
N GLY A 100 -2.92 3.96 20.65
CA GLY A 100 -2.50 2.66 21.20
C GLY A 100 -1.74 1.73 20.25
N LYS A 101 -1.48 2.13 19.01
CA LYS A 101 -0.64 1.38 18.07
C LYS A 101 0.80 1.87 18.11
N ASN A 102 1.74 1.00 17.75
CA ASN A 102 3.14 1.37 17.56
C ASN A 102 3.30 2.22 16.29
N ILE A 103 3.03 3.51 16.39
CA ILE A 103 2.93 4.45 15.26
C ILE A 103 3.93 5.58 15.41
N THR A 104 4.80 5.73 14.44
CA THR A 104 5.59 6.94 14.21
C THR A 104 4.76 7.90 13.36
N LYS A 105 4.32 8.99 13.96
CA LYS A 105 3.48 10.02 13.32
C LYS A 105 4.37 11.11 12.73
N ILE A 106 4.22 11.37 11.44
CA ILE A 106 4.95 12.42 10.73
C ILE A 106 3.94 13.38 10.12
N ILE A 107 3.79 14.54 10.74
CA ILE A 107 2.92 15.62 10.26
C ILE A 107 3.72 16.42 9.24
N SER A 108 3.43 16.22 7.96
CA SER A 108 4.16 16.85 6.87
C SER A 108 3.33 16.84 5.59
N ASP A 109 3.55 17.85 4.74
CA ASP A 109 3.18 17.71 3.33
C ASP A 109 3.90 16.50 2.74
N LEU A 110 3.16 15.67 2.01
CA LEU A 110 3.67 14.41 1.48
C LEU A 110 4.83 14.63 0.50
N ARG A 111 4.78 15.68 -0.31
CA ARG A 111 5.84 15.97 -1.28
C ARG A 111 7.14 16.31 -0.58
N LEU A 112 7.08 17.17 0.42
CA LEU A 112 8.26 17.55 1.21
C LEU A 112 8.88 16.34 1.91
N PHE A 113 8.05 15.50 2.52
CA PHE A 113 8.52 14.26 3.13
C PHE A 113 9.23 13.36 2.11
N LEU A 114 8.63 13.12 0.95
CA LEU A 114 9.19 12.22 -0.06
C LEU A 114 10.48 12.77 -0.66
N GLU A 115 10.58 14.07 -0.90
CA GLU A 115 11.81 14.71 -1.38
C GLU A 115 12.96 14.52 -0.38
N GLN A 116 12.72 14.72 0.91
CA GLN A 116 13.73 14.50 1.95
C GLN A 116 14.07 13.02 2.10
N PHE A 117 13.09 12.14 2.05
CA PHE A 117 13.29 10.70 2.14
C PHE A 117 14.15 10.17 0.98
N ILE A 118 13.90 10.64 -0.26
CA ILE A 118 14.71 10.30 -1.43
C ILE A 118 16.15 10.82 -1.28
N LYS A 119 16.34 12.07 -0.81
CA LYS A 119 17.67 12.61 -0.53
C LYS A 119 18.42 11.76 0.50
N PHE A 120 17.74 11.35 1.56
CA PHE A 120 18.30 10.47 2.59
C PHE A 120 18.75 9.13 2.00
N ILE A 121 17.89 8.46 1.22
CA ILE A 121 18.22 7.18 0.56
C ILE A 121 19.46 7.31 -0.32
N LYS A 122 19.55 8.39 -1.11
CA LYS A 122 20.68 8.65 -1.99
C LYS A 122 21.97 8.89 -1.21
N ARG A 123 21.91 9.72 -0.15
CA ARG A 123 23.07 10.05 0.69
C ARG A 123 23.69 8.82 1.35
N PHE A 124 22.88 7.95 1.89
CA PHE A 124 23.34 6.76 2.62
C PHE A 124 23.59 5.54 1.72
N LYS A 125 23.48 5.69 0.39
CA LYS A 125 23.67 4.60 -0.60
C LYS A 125 22.85 3.33 -0.27
N LEU A 126 21.69 3.51 0.34
CA LEU A 126 20.88 2.43 0.88
C LEU A 126 20.29 1.48 -0.17
N LYS A 127 20.39 1.84 -1.46
CA LYS A 127 19.76 1.10 -2.59
C LYS A 127 20.05 -0.40 -2.62
N ASN A 128 21.25 -0.83 -2.27
CA ASN A 128 21.65 -2.23 -2.47
C ASN A 128 21.27 -3.14 -1.30
N SER A 129 21.28 -2.64 -0.07
CA SER A 129 20.89 -3.42 1.11
C SER A 129 19.39 -3.66 1.18
N TYR A 130 18.56 -2.66 0.83
CA TYR A 130 17.11 -2.77 0.89
C TYR A 130 16.49 -3.63 -0.22
N LYS A 131 17.13 -3.73 -1.38
CA LYS A 131 16.65 -4.62 -2.45
C LYS A 131 16.65 -6.10 -2.05
N LYS A 132 17.50 -6.48 -1.11
CA LYS A 132 17.59 -7.87 -0.63
C LYS A 132 16.61 -8.15 0.53
N LEU A 133 16.44 -7.17 1.43
CA LEU A 133 15.73 -7.34 2.71
C LEU A 133 14.24 -7.73 2.59
N HIS A 134 13.52 -7.23 1.58
CA HIS A 134 12.07 -7.45 1.48
C HIS A 134 11.67 -8.36 0.32
N LYS A 135 12.64 -9.04 -0.31
CA LYS A 135 12.40 -9.87 -1.49
C LYS A 135 11.43 -11.02 -1.20
N ASP A 136 11.59 -11.65 -0.06
CA ASP A 136 10.77 -12.82 0.31
C ASP A 136 9.34 -12.42 0.61
N TRP A 137 9.14 -11.30 1.32
CA TRP A 137 7.80 -10.77 1.56
C TRP A 137 7.09 -10.32 0.27
N LEU A 138 7.78 -9.64 -0.62
CA LEU A 138 7.25 -9.29 -1.93
C LEU A 138 6.87 -10.53 -2.74
N SER A 139 7.76 -11.54 -2.77
CA SER A 139 7.51 -12.81 -3.46
C SER A 139 6.28 -13.53 -2.89
N HIS A 140 6.15 -13.57 -1.57
CA HIS A 140 4.98 -14.14 -0.89
C HIS A 140 3.69 -13.38 -1.28
N SER A 141 3.71 -12.05 -1.25
CA SER A 141 2.56 -11.21 -1.60
C SER A 141 2.14 -11.39 -3.07
N ILE A 142 3.11 -11.55 -3.99
CA ILE A 142 2.84 -11.86 -5.40
C ILE A 142 2.21 -13.26 -5.53
N LYS A 143 2.67 -14.26 -4.77
CA LYS A 143 2.02 -15.58 -4.74
C LYS A 143 0.57 -15.48 -4.27
N LEU A 144 0.29 -14.66 -3.27
CA LEU A 144 -1.09 -14.39 -2.84
C LEU A 144 -1.92 -13.73 -3.95
N LYS A 145 -1.37 -12.74 -4.67
CA LYS A 145 -2.04 -12.10 -5.81
C LYS A 145 -2.42 -13.13 -6.88
N ASN A 146 -1.51 -14.03 -7.21
CA ASN A 146 -1.75 -15.08 -8.21
C ASN A 146 -2.75 -16.14 -7.73
N LYS A 147 -2.73 -16.46 -6.44
CA LYS A 147 -3.66 -17.42 -5.82
C LYS A 147 -5.09 -16.90 -5.74
N TYR A 148 -5.25 -15.60 -5.54
CA TYR A 148 -6.55 -14.93 -5.36
C TYR A 148 -6.77 -13.84 -6.42
N PRO A 149 -6.85 -14.17 -7.72
CA PRO A 149 -7.09 -13.19 -8.76
C PRO A 149 -8.49 -12.60 -8.62
N VAL A 150 -8.63 -11.31 -8.90
CA VAL A 150 -9.93 -10.59 -8.89
C VAL A 150 -10.84 -11.13 -10.00
N VAL A 151 -10.25 -11.35 -11.19
CA VAL A 151 -10.97 -11.88 -12.35
C VAL A 151 -10.64 -13.36 -12.51
N LEU A 152 -11.62 -14.23 -12.32
CA LEU A 152 -11.44 -15.67 -12.47
C LEU A 152 -11.66 -16.09 -13.92
N LYS A 153 -10.84 -17.01 -14.42
CA LYS A 153 -10.96 -17.54 -15.80
C LYS A 153 -12.37 -18.03 -16.14
N ARG A 154 -13.06 -18.64 -15.16
CA ARG A 154 -14.45 -19.14 -15.31
C ARG A 154 -15.47 -18.05 -15.61
N TYR A 155 -15.20 -16.77 -15.26
CA TYR A 155 -16.13 -15.66 -15.51
C TYR A 155 -16.38 -15.43 -17.00
N LYS A 156 -15.39 -15.73 -17.85
CA LYS A 156 -15.50 -15.67 -19.32
C LYS A 156 -16.58 -16.58 -19.89
N TYR A 157 -16.82 -17.71 -19.24
CA TYR A 157 -17.69 -18.77 -19.75
C TYR A 157 -19.07 -18.81 -19.07
N GLN A 158 -19.41 -17.80 -18.30
CA GLN A 158 -20.73 -17.72 -17.66
C GLN A 158 -21.81 -17.35 -18.68
N LYS A 159 -23.02 -17.95 -18.56
CA LYS A 159 -24.18 -17.63 -19.42
C LYS A 159 -24.60 -16.15 -19.33
N LYS A 160 -24.43 -15.51 -18.16
CA LYS A 160 -24.65 -14.08 -17.95
C LYS A 160 -23.31 -13.35 -17.92
N ILE A 161 -23.30 -12.13 -18.44
CA ILE A 161 -22.12 -11.27 -18.43
C ILE A 161 -21.70 -11.04 -16.98
N ASN A 162 -20.48 -11.43 -16.64
CA ASN A 162 -19.91 -11.18 -15.34
C ASN A 162 -19.28 -9.78 -15.31
N SER A 163 -19.71 -8.93 -14.38
CA SER A 163 -19.24 -7.54 -14.28
C SER A 163 -17.71 -7.43 -14.09
N PHE A 164 -17.11 -8.32 -13.32
CA PHE A 164 -15.65 -8.31 -13.11
C PHE A 164 -14.84 -8.73 -14.33
N TYR A 165 -15.46 -9.43 -15.29
CA TYR A 165 -14.81 -9.81 -16.53
C TYR A 165 -15.04 -8.78 -17.63
N PHE A 166 -16.16 -8.05 -17.59
CA PHE A 166 -16.57 -7.09 -18.61
C PHE A 166 -15.79 -5.75 -18.50
N ILE A 167 -15.44 -5.32 -17.28
CA ILE A 167 -14.67 -4.11 -17.01
C ILE A 167 -13.18 -4.38 -17.21
#